data_4eedc35bef6f15b56b1be61d8505de2a
#
_entry.id   4eedc35bef6f15b56b1be61d8505de2a
#
_cell.length_a   1.000
_cell.length_b   1.000
_cell.length_c   1.000
_cell.angle_alpha   90.00
_cell.angle_beta   90.00
_cell.angle_gamma   90.00
#
_symmetry.space_group_name_H-M   'P 1'
#
loop_
_entity.id
_entity.type
_entity.pdbx_description
1 polymer ?
#
loop_
_entity_poly.entity_id
_entity_poly.type
_entity_poly.pdbx_seq_one_letter_code
_entity_poly.pdbx_strand_id
1 'polypeptide(L)'
;MTKDSIHETIENNDIVLIDFWADWCGPCKMFGPTFEKVSERYADDDLSIAFAKVDTETEQELAAGFGIRSIPTLVAFRDQIGVFSQPGALPEEALDDLISQIKELDMNAVREEIADEADEAETAESQAVDES
;
A
#
# COMPACT_ATOMS: atom_id res chain seq x y z
N MET A 1 -11.31 6.38 4.83
CA MET A 1 -10.91 5.67 6.05
C MET A 1 -10.12 6.58 6.98
N THR A 2 -10.20 6.33 8.25
CA THR A 2 -9.43 7.02 9.28
C THR A 2 -8.14 6.25 9.58
N LYS A 3 -7.26 6.84 10.38
CA LYS A 3 -6.02 6.20 10.82
C LYS A 3 -6.29 4.87 11.53
N ASP A 4 -7.26 4.85 12.46
CA ASP A 4 -7.57 3.64 13.22
C ASP A 4 -8.20 2.56 12.34
N SER A 5 -9.12 2.93 11.45
CA SER A 5 -9.78 1.96 10.56
C SER A 5 -8.82 1.38 9.51
N ILE A 6 -7.84 2.15 9.03
CA ILE A 6 -6.85 1.63 8.09
C ILE A 6 -5.91 0.63 8.77
N HIS A 7 -5.50 0.89 10.02
CA HIS A 7 -4.68 -0.06 10.77
C HIS A 7 -5.42 -1.38 10.99
N GLU A 8 -6.69 -1.34 11.39
CA GLU A 8 -7.51 -2.53 11.54
C GLU A 8 -7.64 -3.30 10.24
N THR A 9 -7.86 -2.59 9.13
CA THR A 9 -7.97 -3.21 7.82
C THR A 9 -6.68 -3.93 7.44
N ILE A 10 -5.53 -3.31 7.68
CA ILE A 10 -4.22 -3.91 7.39
C ILE A 10 -3.99 -5.16 8.25
N GLU A 11 -4.36 -5.12 9.53
CA GLU A 11 -4.19 -6.24 10.44
C GLU A 11 -5.10 -7.43 10.10
N ASN A 12 -6.31 -7.17 9.60
CA ASN A 12 -7.35 -8.18 9.42
C ASN A 12 -7.43 -8.78 8.03
N ASN A 13 -6.55 -8.37 7.10
CA ASN A 13 -6.58 -8.86 5.72
C ASN A 13 -5.19 -9.29 5.26
N ASP A 14 -5.15 -10.29 4.37
CA ASP A 14 -3.89 -10.79 3.79
C ASP A 14 -3.26 -9.76 2.87
N ILE A 15 -4.09 -9.08 2.06
CA ILE A 15 -3.66 -8.05 1.11
C ILE A 15 -4.56 -6.83 1.30
N VAL A 16 -3.96 -5.65 1.33
CA VAL A 16 -4.70 -4.38 1.37
C VAL A 16 -4.19 -3.46 0.29
N LEU A 17 -5.09 -2.95 -0.53
CA LEU A 17 -4.79 -1.95 -1.55
C LEU A 17 -5.45 -0.66 -1.13
N ILE A 18 -4.69 0.43 -1.11
CA ILE A 18 -5.18 1.74 -0.66
C ILE A 18 -5.05 2.75 -1.79
N ASP A 19 -6.18 3.32 -2.19
CA ASP A 19 -6.26 4.40 -3.17
C ASP A 19 -6.31 5.74 -2.43
N PHE A 20 -5.24 6.53 -2.52
CA PHE A 20 -5.19 7.88 -1.98
C PHE A 20 -5.68 8.85 -3.04
N TRP A 21 -6.74 9.60 -2.75
CA TRP A 21 -7.48 10.40 -3.72
C TRP A 21 -7.94 11.74 -3.15
N ALA A 22 -8.48 12.60 -4.02
CA ALA A 22 -9.18 13.82 -3.62
C ALA A 22 -10.25 14.18 -4.67
N ASP A 23 -11.28 14.89 -4.25
CA ASP A 23 -12.41 15.25 -5.13
C ASP A 23 -12.01 16.10 -6.32
N TRP A 24 -11.01 16.98 -6.17
CA TRP A 24 -10.55 17.88 -7.23
C TRP A 24 -9.61 17.22 -8.24
N CYS A 25 -9.24 15.98 -8.01
CA CYS A 25 -8.23 15.28 -8.82
C CYS A 25 -8.88 14.55 -9.99
N GLY A 26 -8.63 15.01 -11.22
CA GLY A 26 -9.16 14.41 -12.45
C GLY A 26 -8.75 12.93 -12.62
N PRO A 27 -7.44 12.61 -12.56
CA PRO A 27 -6.99 11.22 -12.66
C PRO A 27 -7.57 10.30 -11.58
N CYS A 28 -7.82 10.81 -10.37
CA CYS A 28 -8.47 10.06 -9.30
C CYS A 28 -9.89 9.63 -9.68
N LYS A 29 -10.61 10.51 -10.37
CA LYS A 29 -11.98 10.23 -10.84
C LYS A 29 -12.01 9.14 -11.91
N MET A 30 -10.93 9.02 -12.68
CA MET A 30 -10.78 7.95 -13.68
C MET A 30 -10.37 6.62 -13.03
N PHE A 31 -9.50 6.68 -12.04
CA PHE A 31 -9.00 5.50 -11.35
C PHE A 31 -10.02 4.88 -10.40
N GLY A 32 -10.83 5.69 -9.73
CA GLY A 32 -11.82 5.21 -8.76
C GLY A 32 -12.73 4.10 -9.30
N PRO A 33 -13.41 4.30 -10.43
CA PRO A 33 -14.25 3.25 -11.02
C PRO A 33 -13.48 1.99 -11.40
N THR A 34 -12.25 2.12 -11.89
CA THR A 34 -11.37 0.98 -12.21
C THR A 34 -11.04 0.19 -10.94
N PHE A 35 -10.68 0.88 -9.88
CA PHE A 35 -10.37 0.31 -8.59
C PHE A 35 -11.57 -0.48 -8.02
N GLU A 36 -12.75 0.12 -8.08
CA GLU A 36 -13.99 -0.53 -7.62
C GLU A 36 -14.33 -1.76 -8.44
N LYS A 37 -14.21 -1.67 -9.76
CA LYS A 37 -14.49 -2.78 -10.67
C LYS A 37 -13.57 -3.97 -10.40
N VAL A 38 -12.29 -3.72 -10.22
CA VAL A 38 -11.31 -4.78 -9.90
C VAL A 38 -11.59 -5.37 -8.53
N SER A 39 -12.01 -4.55 -7.54
CA SER A 39 -12.33 -5.06 -6.21
C SER A 39 -13.42 -6.14 -6.23
N GLU A 40 -14.38 -6.02 -7.12
CA GLU A 40 -15.46 -6.99 -7.25
C GLU A 40 -14.95 -8.37 -7.71
N ARG A 41 -13.89 -8.40 -8.51
CA ARG A 41 -13.28 -9.66 -9.00
C ARG A 41 -12.63 -10.48 -7.89
N TYR A 42 -12.17 -9.81 -6.85
CA TYR A 42 -11.41 -10.45 -5.76
C TYR A 42 -12.23 -10.61 -4.48
N ALA A 43 -13.54 -10.32 -4.53
CA ALA A 43 -14.42 -10.41 -3.37
C ALA A 43 -14.47 -11.83 -2.76
N ASP A 44 -14.37 -12.84 -3.62
CA ASP A 44 -14.45 -14.25 -3.21
C ASP A 44 -13.10 -14.99 -3.36
N ASP A 45 -11.98 -14.24 -3.36
CA ASP A 45 -10.66 -14.85 -3.50
C ASP A 45 -10.30 -15.66 -2.24
N ASP A 46 -9.39 -16.65 -2.40
CA ASP A 46 -8.91 -17.48 -1.29
C ASP A 46 -8.19 -16.65 -0.21
N LEU A 47 -7.48 -15.59 -0.63
CA LEU A 47 -6.89 -14.64 0.30
C LEU A 47 -7.88 -13.51 0.55
N SER A 48 -7.89 -12.98 1.76
CA SER A 48 -8.71 -11.80 2.05
C SER A 48 -8.01 -10.56 1.49
N ILE A 49 -8.64 -9.92 0.51
CA ILE A 49 -8.11 -8.74 -0.17
C ILE A 49 -9.05 -7.57 0.08
N ALA A 50 -8.57 -6.56 0.79
CA ALA A 50 -9.33 -5.35 1.08
C ALA A 50 -8.92 -4.23 0.12
N PHE A 51 -9.91 -3.51 -0.40
CA PHE A 51 -9.73 -2.35 -1.26
C PHE A 51 -10.23 -1.13 -0.49
N ALA A 52 -9.31 -0.29 -0.06
CA ALA A 52 -9.60 0.86 0.79
C ALA A 52 -9.33 2.17 0.04
N LYS A 53 -10.09 3.19 0.38
CA LYS A 53 -9.92 4.54 -0.18
C LYS A 53 -9.64 5.52 0.95
N VAL A 54 -8.68 6.40 0.76
CA VAL A 54 -8.35 7.46 1.71
C VAL A 54 -8.43 8.81 1.03
N ASP A 55 -9.32 9.67 1.52
CA ASP A 55 -9.45 11.05 1.07
C ASP A 55 -8.33 11.88 1.71
N THR A 56 -7.37 12.32 0.89
CA THR A 56 -6.20 13.05 1.36
C THR A 56 -6.53 14.44 1.92
N GLU A 57 -7.67 15.01 1.56
CA GLU A 57 -8.11 16.31 2.09
C GLU A 57 -8.67 16.17 3.50
N THR A 58 -9.40 15.08 3.77
CA THR A 58 -10.00 14.80 5.07
C THR A 58 -8.99 14.18 6.03
N GLU A 59 -8.14 13.29 5.52
CA GLU A 59 -7.18 12.50 6.30
C GLU A 59 -5.73 12.93 6.00
N GLN A 60 -5.43 14.20 6.24
CA GLN A 60 -4.13 14.79 5.91
C GLN A 60 -2.97 14.15 6.67
N GLU A 61 -3.15 13.86 7.96
CA GLU A 61 -2.13 13.22 8.78
C GLU A 61 -1.83 11.81 8.30
N LEU A 62 -2.87 11.06 7.92
CA LEU A 62 -2.72 9.71 7.41
C LEU A 62 -1.94 9.70 6.10
N ALA A 63 -2.30 10.59 5.17
CA ALA A 63 -1.60 10.74 3.90
C ALA A 63 -0.13 11.12 4.12
N ALA A 64 0.14 12.06 5.01
CA ALA A 64 1.51 12.47 5.37
C ALA A 64 2.29 11.31 5.97
N GLY A 65 1.67 10.51 6.83
CA GLY A 65 2.28 9.33 7.44
C GLY A 65 2.70 8.27 6.42
N PHE A 66 1.96 8.15 5.32
CA PHE A 66 2.33 7.26 4.21
C PHE A 66 3.28 7.91 3.21
N GLY A 67 3.66 9.17 3.41
CA GLY A 67 4.56 9.88 2.50
C GLY A 67 3.94 10.22 1.15
N ILE A 68 2.63 10.42 1.12
CA ILE A 68 1.90 10.69 -0.13
C ILE A 68 2.16 12.13 -0.57
N ARG A 69 2.76 12.30 -1.75
CA ARG A 69 3.11 13.61 -2.32
C ARG A 69 2.29 13.98 -3.54
N SER A 70 1.67 13.00 -4.17
CA SER A 70 0.83 13.21 -5.34
C SER A 70 -0.35 12.24 -5.31
N ILE A 71 -1.39 12.55 -6.05
CA ILE A 71 -2.60 11.70 -6.15
C ILE A 71 -3.01 11.54 -7.61
N PRO A 72 -3.61 10.39 -7.97
CA PRO A 72 -3.79 9.24 -7.09
C PRO A 72 -2.46 8.55 -6.79
N THR A 73 -2.34 7.95 -5.63
CA THR A 73 -1.23 7.06 -5.28
C THR A 73 -1.83 5.76 -4.76
N LEU A 74 -1.32 4.65 -5.29
CA LEU A 74 -1.72 3.32 -4.85
C LEU A 74 -0.65 2.75 -3.94
N VAL A 75 -1.06 2.31 -2.75
CA VAL A 75 -0.19 1.63 -1.78
C VAL A 75 -0.75 0.24 -1.55
N ALA A 76 0.10 -0.77 -1.47
CA ALA A 76 -0.32 -2.13 -1.20
C ALA A 76 0.46 -2.75 -0.06
N PHE A 77 -0.26 -3.54 0.77
CA PHE A 77 0.30 -4.31 1.88
C PHE A 77 0.03 -5.78 1.65
N ARG A 78 1.00 -6.63 2.02
CA ARG A 78 0.83 -8.07 2.11
C ARG A 78 1.34 -8.55 3.46
N ASP A 79 0.49 -9.27 4.20
CA ASP A 79 0.82 -9.75 5.55
C ASP A 79 1.32 -8.64 6.46
N GLN A 80 0.66 -7.47 6.39
CA GLN A 80 0.97 -6.26 7.17
C GLN A 80 2.28 -5.56 6.79
N ILE A 81 2.88 -5.97 5.68
CA ILE A 81 4.13 -5.40 5.16
C ILE A 81 3.84 -4.60 3.90
N GLY A 82 4.31 -3.35 3.84
CA GLY A 82 4.20 -2.52 2.63
C GLY A 82 5.06 -3.09 1.51
N VAL A 83 4.44 -3.49 0.41
CA VAL A 83 5.12 -4.13 -0.73
C VAL A 83 5.09 -3.31 -2.00
N PHE A 84 4.30 -2.25 -2.06
CA PHE A 84 4.15 -1.44 -3.26
C PHE A 84 3.67 -0.02 -2.91
N SER A 85 4.22 0.98 -3.61
CA SER A 85 3.75 2.36 -3.53
C SER A 85 4.13 3.07 -4.82
N GLN A 86 3.15 3.55 -5.57
CA GLN A 86 3.40 4.23 -6.84
C GLN A 86 2.34 5.29 -7.11
N PRO A 87 2.76 6.52 -7.51
CA PRO A 87 1.84 7.55 -7.95
C PRO A 87 1.31 7.25 -9.35
N GLY A 88 0.11 7.75 -9.64
CA GLY A 88 -0.52 7.66 -10.94
C GLY A 88 -1.65 6.65 -10.99
N ALA A 89 -2.56 6.86 -11.95
CA ALA A 89 -3.68 5.97 -12.19
C ALA A 89 -3.22 4.75 -13.00
N LEU A 90 -3.49 3.56 -12.50
CA LEU A 90 -3.17 2.32 -13.22
C LEU A 90 -4.34 1.90 -14.11
N PRO A 91 -4.07 1.42 -15.33
CA PRO A 91 -5.10 0.74 -16.13
C PRO A 91 -5.55 -0.54 -15.43
N GLU A 92 -6.76 -0.98 -15.77
CA GLU A 92 -7.34 -2.19 -15.20
C GLU A 92 -6.42 -3.41 -15.28
N GLU A 93 -5.82 -3.64 -16.44
CA GLU A 93 -4.89 -4.77 -16.65
C GLU A 93 -3.66 -4.69 -15.76
N ALA A 94 -3.10 -3.49 -15.60
CA ALA A 94 -1.94 -3.29 -14.75
C ALA A 94 -2.28 -3.52 -13.28
N LEU A 95 -3.47 -3.12 -12.85
CA LEU A 95 -3.93 -3.36 -11.48
C LEU A 95 -4.15 -4.86 -11.22
N ASP A 96 -4.76 -5.58 -12.16
CA ASP A 96 -4.91 -7.04 -12.07
C ASP A 96 -3.55 -7.74 -11.99
N ASP A 97 -2.60 -7.35 -12.83
CA ASP A 97 -1.24 -7.92 -12.83
C ASP A 97 -0.53 -7.67 -11.50
N LEU A 98 -0.66 -6.46 -10.96
CA LEU A 98 -0.09 -6.10 -9.68
C LEU A 98 -0.62 -6.99 -8.56
N ILE A 99 -1.93 -7.18 -8.50
CA ILE A 99 -2.57 -8.03 -7.49
C ILE A 99 -2.08 -9.48 -7.63
N SER A 100 -1.99 -9.99 -8.86
CA SER A 100 -1.48 -11.34 -9.11
C SER A 100 -0.04 -11.49 -8.60
N GLN A 101 0.82 -10.51 -8.85
CA GLN A 101 2.20 -10.53 -8.38
C GLN A 101 2.28 -10.48 -6.85
N ILE A 102 1.44 -9.68 -6.21
CA ILE A 102 1.40 -9.59 -4.74
C ILE A 102 0.95 -10.93 -4.14
N LYS A 103 -0.02 -11.60 -4.74
CA LYS A 103 -0.50 -12.91 -4.30
C LYS A 103 0.61 -13.97 -4.39
N GLU A 104 1.47 -13.87 -5.38
CA GLU A 104 2.55 -14.83 -5.65
C GLU A 104 3.84 -14.54 -4.87
N LEU A 105 3.91 -13.43 -4.13
CA LEU A 105 5.11 -13.10 -3.35
C LEU A 105 5.44 -14.18 -2.33
N ASP A 106 6.74 -14.52 -2.27
CA ASP A 106 7.27 -15.36 -1.20
C ASP A 106 7.49 -14.47 0.03
N MET A 107 6.54 -14.49 0.95
CA MET A 107 6.58 -13.62 2.12
C MET A 107 7.68 -13.99 3.10
N ASN A 108 8.16 -15.23 3.10
CA ASN A 108 9.31 -15.60 3.90
C ASN A 108 10.57 -14.92 3.39
N ALA A 109 10.78 -14.88 2.07
CA ALA A 109 11.89 -14.15 1.46
C ALA A 109 11.80 -12.65 1.72
N VAL A 110 10.60 -12.07 1.63
CA VAL A 110 10.37 -10.64 1.92
C VAL A 110 10.74 -10.31 3.37
N ARG A 111 10.34 -11.13 4.31
CA ARG A 111 10.66 -10.94 5.73
C ARG A 111 12.15 -11.04 5.99
N GLU A 112 12.84 -11.97 5.32
CA GLU A 112 14.30 -12.12 5.42
C GLU A 112 15.03 -10.88 4.91
N GLU A 113 14.60 -10.32 3.78
CA GLU A 113 15.17 -9.08 3.23
C GLU A 113 15.00 -7.91 4.19
N ILE A 114 13.82 -7.77 4.79
CA ILE A 114 13.54 -6.70 5.75
C ILE A 114 14.42 -6.84 6.99
N ALA A 115 14.59 -8.06 7.50
CA ALA A 115 15.46 -8.33 8.65
C ALA A 115 16.92 -7.98 8.34
N ASP A 116 17.41 -8.35 7.15
CA ASP A 116 18.77 -8.02 6.71
C ASP A 116 18.98 -6.52 6.57
N GLU A 117 18.03 -5.80 5.98
CA GLU A 117 18.06 -4.34 5.87
C GLU A 117 18.04 -3.66 7.23
N ALA A 118 17.25 -4.16 8.17
CA ALA A 118 17.20 -3.64 9.54
C ALA A 118 18.55 -3.84 10.26
N ASP A 119 19.16 -5.01 10.09
CA ASP A 119 20.49 -5.31 10.67
C ASP A 119 21.56 -4.40 10.08
N GLU A 120 21.56 -4.17 8.78
CA GLU A 120 22.47 -3.26 8.10
C GLU A 120 22.30 -1.82 8.58
N ALA A 121 21.05 -1.37 8.76
CA ALA A 121 20.73 -0.03 9.25
C ALA A 121 21.21 0.17 10.68
N GLU A 122 21.03 -0.82 11.56
CA GLU A 122 21.52 -0.78 12.94
C GLU A 122 23.04 -0.71 12.98
N THR A 123 23.72 -1.50 12.15
CA THR A 123 25.18 -1.50 12.05
C THR A 123 25.69 -0.13 11.59
N ALA A 124 25.06 0.46 10.58
CA ALA A 124 25.43 1.78 10.07
C ALA A 124 25.25 2.87 11.12
N GLU A 125 24.16 2.85 11.88
CA GLU A 125 23.89 3.80 12.95
C GLU A 125 24.95 3.68 14.07
N SER A 126 25.29 2.45 14.44
CA SER A 126 26.32 2.19 15.45
C SER A 126 27.68 2.72 15.02
N GLN A 127 28.05 2.54 13.76
CA GLN A 127 29.30 3.06 13.19
C GLN A 127 29.32 4.59 13.16
N ALA A 128 28.23 5.23 12.82
CA ALA A 128 28.11 6.69 12.80
C ALA A 128 28.27 7.30 14.20
N VAL A 129 27.74 6.64 15.22
CA VAL A 129 27.88 7.08 16.62
C VAL A 129 29.34 6.94 17.09
N ASP A 130 30.01 5.85 16.69
CA ASP A 130 31.43 5.61 17.07
C ASP A 130 32.36 6.62 16.45
N GLU A 131 32.04 7.19 15.30
CA GLU A 131 32.86 8.21 14.64
C GLU A 131 32.74 9.60 15.26
N SER A 132 31.67 9.82 16.01
CA SER A 132 31.41 11.12 16.64
C SER A 132 32.00 11.19 18.05
#